data_23ef28b634590d8dc5c7fe6cb5597502
#
_entry.id   23ef28b634590d8dc5c7fe6cb5597502
#
_cell.length_a   1.000
_cell.length_b   1.000
_cell.length_c   1.000
_cell.angle_alpha   90.00
_cell.angle_beta   90.00
_cell.angle_gamma   90.00
#
_symmetry.space_group_name_H-M   'P 1'
#
loop_
_entity.id
_entity.type
_entity.pdbx_description
1 polymer ?
#
loop_
_entity_poly.entity_id
_entity_poly.type
_entity_poly.pdbx_seq_one_letter_code
_entity_poly.pdbx_strand_id
1 'polypeptide(L)'
;MSNMIPVGIVLLLFYALLRRVKVFSAFLSGAEDGLPMLKKLLPCLAAMLVAISVFRDSGALTFLTDRLAPLCERLGIDACLLPLILLRPLSGSASVALLSDLFRSFGPDSVIGLTGSVLLGASESILYALALYFGSVGIRKTRFAIPLSVAATMASIGFGLLFSKLFFE
;
A
#
# COMPACT_ATOMS: atom_id res chain seq x y z
N MET A 1 -12.60 -13.56 10.04
CA MET A 1 -12.85 -12.23 9.44
C MET A 1 -13.10 -12.27 7.91
N SER A 2 -12.83 -13.39 7.24
CA SER A 2 -12.95 -13.54 5.77
C SER A 2 -14.36 -13.38 5.19
N ASN A 3 -15.42 -13.52 5.99
CA ASN A 3 -16.80 -13.58 5.48
C ASN A 3 -17.58 -12.24 5.59
N MET A 4 -16.99 -11.18 6.12
CA MET A 4 -17.71 -9.91 6.30
C MET A 4 -18.06 -9.25 4.95
N ILE A 5 -17.16 -9.30 3.98
CA ILE A 5 -17.41 -8.72 2.64
C ILE A 5 -18.52 -9.48 1.91
N PRO A 6 -18.47 -10.83 1.76
CA PRO A 6 -19.56 -11.59 1.17
C PRO A 6 -20.91 -11.36 1.87
N VAL A 7 -20.93 -11.34 3.20
CA VAL A 7 -22.16 -11.07 3.97
C VAL A 7 -22.69 -9.67 3.68
N GLY A 8 -21.83 -8.65 3.62
CA GLY A 8 -22.22 -7.28 3.26
C GLY A 8 -22.84 -7.20 1.86
N ILE A 9 -22.25 -7.90 0.87
CA ILE A 9 -22.78 -7.97 -0.49
C ILE A 9 -24.17 -8.64 -0.50
N VAL A 10 -24.32 -9.78 0.18
CA VAL A 10 -25.60 -10.49 0.27
C VAL A 10 -26.68 -9.61 0.92
N LEU A 11 -26.38 -8.92 2.02
CA LEU A 11 -27.31 -8.01 2.68
C LEU A 11 -27.72 -6.86 1.76
N LEU A 12 -26.77 -6.29 1.00
CA LEU A 12 -27.05 -5.23 0.04
C LEU A 12 -27.97 -5.72 -1.08
N LEU A 13 -27.71 -6.91 -1.63
CA LEU A 13 -28.55 -7.51 -2.66
C LEU A 13 -29.95 -7.81 -2.11
N PHE A 14 -30.05 -8.34 -0.91
CA PHE A 14 -31.34 -8.62 -0.25
C PHE A 14 -32.15 -7.32 -0.03
N TYR A 15 -31.50 -6.27 0.46
CA TYR A 15 -32.12 -4.95 0.60
C TYR A 15 -32.62 -4.39 -0.74
N ALA A 16 -31.82 -4.50 -1.80
CA ALA A 16 -32.19 -4.06 -3.14
C ALA A 16 -33.42 -4.83 -3.67
N LEU A 17 -33.50 -6.14 -3.43
CA LEU A 17 -34.68 -6.97 -3.78
C LEU A 17 -35.93 -6.52 -3.02
N LEU A 18 -35.82 -6.26 -1.71
CA LEU A 18 -36.93 -5.73 -0.90
C LEU A 18 -37.44 -4.39 -1.45
N ARG A 19 -36.54 -3.56 -1.96
CA ARG A 19 -36.87 -2.26 -2.59
C ARG A 19 -37.33 -2.39 -4.04
N ARG A 20 -37.45 -3.61 -4.58
CA ARG A 20 -37.80 -3.90 -5.97
C ARG A 20 -36.89 -3.21 -7.00
N VAL A 21 -35.62 -2.99 -6.64
CA VAL A 21 -34.60 -2.44 -7.55
C VAL A 21 -34.22 -3.53 -8.56
N LYS A 22 -34.13 -3.19 -9.85
CA LYS A 22 -33.57 -4.09 -10.86
C LYS A 22 -32.06 -4.16 -10.72
N VAL A 23 -31.59 -5.03 -9.83
CA VAL A 23 -30.17 -5.12 -9.37
C VAL A 23 -29.21 -5.19 -10.55
N PHE A 24 -29.47 -6.01 -11.55
CA PHE A 24 -28.60 -6.15 -12.71
C PHE A 24 -28.52 -4.85 -13.54
N SER A 25 -29.63 -4.19 -13.78
CA SER A 25 -29.64 -2.91 -14.51
C SER A 25 -28.94 -1.81 -13.73
N ALA A 26 -29.12 -1.76 -12.41
CA ALA A 26 -28.42 -0.81 -11.54
C ALA A 26 -26.91 -1.07 -11.52
N PHE A 27 -26.49 -2.34 -11.52
CA PHE A 27 -25.08 -2.71 -11.62
C PHE A 27 -24.47 -2.28 -12.96
N LEU A 28 -25.15 -2.54 -14.08
CA LEU A 28 -24.68 -2.12 -15.41
C LEU A 28 -24.54 -0.61 -15.51
N SER A 29 -25.54 0.14 -15.05
CA SER A 29 -25.47 1.61 -15.04
C SER A 29 -24.30 2.11 -14.20
N GLY A 30 -24.09 1.55 -13.01
CA GLY A 30 -22.94 1.91 -12.17
C GLY A 30 -21.59 1.56 -12.81
N ALA A 31 -21.51 0.45 -13.54
CA ALA A 31 -20.32 0.07 -14.28
C ALA A 31 -20.03 1.03 -15.45
N GLU A 32 -21.05 1.43 -16.20
CA GLU A 32 -20.96 2.42 -17.27
C GLU A 32 -20.49 3.78 -16.74
N ASP A 33 -21.02 4.23 -15.60
CA ASP A 33 -20.61 5.48 -14.92
C ASP A 33 -19.15 5.41 -14.43
N GLY A 34 -18.64 4.22 -14.10
CA GLY A 34 -17.26 3.99 -13.69
C GLY A 34 -16.23 4.06 -14.84
N LEU A 35 -16.60 3.74 -16.06
CA LEU A 35 -15.67 3.70 -17.21
C LEU A 35 -14.97 5.04 -17.50
N PRO A 36 -15.64 6.21 -17.48
CA PRO A 36 -14.98 7.50 -17.67
C PRO A 36 -13.93 7.80 -16.57
N MET A 37 -14.21 7.36 -15.34
CA MET A 37 -13.26 7.50 -14.21
C MET A 37 -12.02 6.63 -14.46
N LEU A 38 -12.19 5.38 -14.87
CA LEU A 38 -11.08 4.50 -15.22
C LEU A 38 -10.19 5.10 -16.32
N LYS A 39 -10.76 5.65 -17.39
CA LYS A 39 -10.01 6.33 -18.47
C LYS A 39 -9.18 7.49 -17.97
N LYS A 40 -9.67 8.27 -16.99
CA LYS A 40 -8.94 9.38 -16.39
C LYS A 40 -7.80 8.93 -15.49
N LEU A 41 -7.97 7.81 -14.78
CA LEU A 41 -6.99 7.29 -13.82
C LEU A 41 -5.88 6.50 -14.50
N LEU A 42 -6.19 5.79 -15.58
CA LEU A 42 -5.25 4.89 -16.27
C LEU A 42 -3.90 5.53 -16.61
N PRO A 43 -3.82 6.74 -17.21
CA PRO A 43 -2.54 7.36 -17.52
C PRO A 43 -1.70 7.68 -16.29
N CYS A 44 -2.32 8.13 -15.21
CA CYS A 44 -1.64 8.44 -13.96
C CYS A 44 -1.08 7.17 -13.30
N LEU A 45 -1.88 6.12 -13.26
CA LEU A 45 -1.46 4.81 -12.73
C LEU A 45 -0.34 4.20 -13.57
N ALA A 46 -0.45 4.26 -14.90
CA ALA A 46 0.60 3.76 -15.79
C ALA A 46 1.91 4.52 -15.60
N ALA A 47 1.88 5.85 -15.54
CA ALA A 47 3.07 6.68 -15.30
C ALA A 47 3.72 6.35 -13.94
N MET A 48 2.93 6.14 -12.90
CA MET A 48 3.42 5.77 -11.57
C MET A 48 4.07 4.37 -11.58
N LEU A 49 3.44 3.38 -12.24
CA LEU A 49 4.00 2.03 -12.35
C LEU A 49 5.34 2.04 -13.10
N VAL A 50 5.43 2.79 -14.19
CA VAL A 50 6.68 2.97 -14.93
C VAL A 50 7.75 3.63 -14.06
N ALA A 51 7.41 4.69 -13.33
CA ALA A 51 8.36 5.38 -12.44
C ALA A 51 8.89 4.44 -11.34
N ILE A 52 8.03 3.61 -10.75
CA ILE A 52 8.44 2.62 -9.74
C ILE A 52 9.34 1.55 -10.36
N SER A 53 9.02 1.04 -11.56
CA SER A 53 9.88 0.08 -12.26
C SER A 53 11.26 0.68 -12.56
N VAL A 54 11.31 1.89 -13.11
CA VAL A 54 12.57 2.59 -13.36
C VAL A 54 13.37 2.80 -12.07
N PHE A 55 12.73 3.17 -10.98
CA PHE A 55 13.39 3.33 -9.68
C PHE A 55 14.01 2.02 -9.17
N ARG A 56 13.33 0.89 -9.34
CA ARG A 56 13.86 -0.43 -8.97
C ARG A 56 15.00 -0.86 -9.90
N ASP A 57 14.79 -0.74 -11.21
CA ASP A 57 15.71 -1.27 -12.22
C ASP A 57 16.97 -0.41 -12.37
N SER A 58 16.92 0.86 -11.99
CA SER A 58 18.07 1.77 -11.98
C SER A 58 19.13 1.48 -10.91
N GLY A 59 18.86 0.55 -9.99
CA GLY A 59 19.71 0.32 -8.82
C GLY A 59 19.62 1.37 -7.71
N ALA A 60 18.74 2.38 -7.87
CA ALA A 60 18.56 3.43 -6.86
C ALA A 60 18.08 2.87 -5.52
N LEU A 61 17.23 1.84 -5.54
CA LEU A 61 16.77 1.17 -4.33
C LEU A 61 17.95 0.51 -3.60
N THR A 62 18.80 -0.24 -4.31
CA THR A 62 19.99 -0.90 -3.75
C THR A 62 20.95 0.14 -3.18
N PHE A 63 21.23 1.21 -3.94
CA PHE A 63 22.08 2.31 -3.47
C PHE A 63 21.58 2.93 -2.17
N LEU A 64 20.28 3.21 -2.06
CA LEU A 64 19.69 3.75 -0.84
C LEU A 64 19.76 2.75 0.32
N THR A 65 19.48 1.48 0.05
CA THR A 65 19.57 0.41 1.05
C THR A 65 20.98 0.32 1.63
N ASP A 66 22.01 0.28 0.77
CA ASP A 66 23.39 0.17 1.19
C ASP A 66 23.87 1.39 2.01
N ARG A 67 23.37 2.58 1.66
CA ARG A 67 23.70 3.81 2.39
C ARG A 67 22.99 3.90 3.74
N LEU A 68 21.79 3.35 3.86
CA LEU A 68 20.99 3.38 5.08
C LEU A 68 21.26 2.19 6.02
N ALA A 69 21.81 1.08 5.50
CA ALA A 69 22.10 -0.11 6.28
C ALA A 69 22.88 0.18 7.56
N PRO A 70 24.01 0.94 7.57
CA PRO A 70 24.77 1.20 8.79
C PRO A 70 24.00 2.06 9.81
N LEU A 71 23.06 2.87 9.36
CA LEU A 71 22.18 3.63 10.26
C LEU A 71 21.14 2.72 10.91
N CYS A 72 20.58 1.80 10.15
CA CYS A 72 19.58 0.82 10.65
C CYS A 72 20.21 -0.14 11.67
N GLU A 73 21.43 -0.61 11.41
CA GLU A 73 22.17 -1.45 12.36
C GLU A 73 22.38 -0.73 13.70
N ARG A 74 22.71 0.57 13.69
CA ARG A 74 22.83 1.38 14.92
C ARG A 74 21.51 1.55 15.67
N LEU A 75 20.38 1.51 14.97
CA LEU A 75 19.04 1.59 15.55
C LEU A 75 18.49 0.20 15.95
N GLY A 76 19.25 -0.86 15.71
CA GLY A 76 18.80 -2.24 15.94
C GLY A 76 17.69 -2.67 14.99
N ILE A 77 17.72 -2.20 13.74
CA ILE A 77 16.77 -2.56 12.69
C ILE A 77 17.50 -3.45 11.70
N ASP A 78 16.95 -4.63 11.42
CA ASP A 78 17.50 -5.54 10.42
C ASP A 78 17.55 -4.88 9.04
N ALA A 79 18.73 -4.86 8.41
CA ALA A 79 18.94 -4.26 7.11
C ALA A 79 18.08 -4.90 6.00
N CYS A 80 17.67 -6.17 6.16
CA CYS A 80 16.79 -6.88 5.23
C CYS A 80 15.38 -6.28 5.15
N LEU A 81 14.92 -5.51 6.16
CA LEU A 81 13.64 -4.80 6.15
C LEU A 81 13.69 -3.48 5.37
N LEU A 82 14.88 -2.94 5.09
CA LEU A 82 15.05 -1.65 4.40
C LEU A 82 14.36 -1.55 3.03
N PRO A 83 14.51 -2.55 2.12
CA PRO A 83 13.80 -2.51 0.85
C PRO A 83 12.29 -2.40 1.02
N LEU A 84 11.74 -3.10 2.01
CA LEU A 84 10.31 -3.04 2.34
C LEU A 84 9.91 -1.65 2.84
N ILE A 85 10.69 -1.07 3.77
CA ILE A 85 10.46 0.26 4.34
C ILE A 85 10.49 1.34 3.23
N LEU A 86 11.47 1.27 2.33
CA LEU A 86 11.64 2.24 1.25
C LEU A 86 10.57 2.13 0.15
N LEU A 87 10.16 0.90 -0.20
CA LEU A 87 9.15 0.69 -1.23
C LEU A 87 7.72 0.83 -0.74
N ARG A 88 7.49 0.70 0.56
CA ARG A 88 6.13 0.76 1.12
C ARG A 88 5.34 2.03 0.75
N PRO A 89 5.89 3.25 0.88
CA PRO A 89 5.18 4.46 0.47
C PRO A 89 4.98 4.58 -1.04
N LEU A 90 5.78 3.85 -1.83
CA LEU A 90 5.76 3.92 -3.30
C LEU A 90 4.81 2.90 -3.91
N SER A 91 4.86 1.64 -3.46
CA SER A 91 4.14 0.53 -4.09
C SER A 91 3.73 -0.53 -3.08
N GLY A 92 2.42 -0.68 -2.89
CA GLY A 92 1.85 -1.74 -2.06
C GLY A 92 2.12 -3.14 -2.62
N SER A 93 1.97 -3.36 -3.93
CA SER A 93 2.19 -4.67 -4.56
C SER A 93 3.66 -5.09 -4.51
N ALA A 94 4.60 -4.17 -4.74
CA ALA A 94 6.03 -4.45 -4.60
C ALA A 94 6.38 -4.79 -3.13
N SER A 95 5.76 -4.11 -2.17
CA SER A 95 5.96 -4.41 -0.75
C SER A 95 5.44 -5.79 -0.35
N VAL A 96 4.30 -6.22 -0.90
CA VAL A 96 3.79 -7.59 -0.69
C VAL A 96 4.76 -8.63 -1.28
N ALA A 97 5.32 -8.39 -2.46
CA ALA A 97 6.32 -9.28 -3.05
C ALA A 97 7.57 -9.38 -2.18
N LEU A 98 8.10 -8.24 -1.69
CA LEU A 98 9.23 -8.24 -0.78
C LEU A 98 8.94 -8.96 0.54
N LEU A 99 7.75 -8.77 1.12
CA LEU A 99 7.35 -9.51 2.32
C LEU A 99 7.29 -11.02 2.05
N SER A 100 6.80 -11.43 0.88
CA SER A 100 6.80 -12.84 0.48
C SER A 100 8.21 -13.40 0.36
N ASP A 101 9.16 -12.61 -0.12
CA ASP A 101 10.57 -13.00 -0.19
C ASP A 101 11.20 -13.09 1.21
N LEU A 102 10.86 -12.18 2.12
CA LEU A 102 11.26 -12.28 3.52
C LEU A 102 10.71 -13.55 4.19
N PHE A 103 9.45 -13.91 3.93
CA PHE A 103 8.86 -15.15 4.44
C PHE A 103 9.55 -16.40 3.91
N ARG A 104 9.98 -16.41 2.65
CA ARG A 104 10.73 -17.51 2.07
C ARG A 104 12.13 -17.65 2.65
N SER A 105 12.76 -16.52 2.98
CA SER A 105 14.16 -16.49 3.45
C SER A 105 14.26 -16.73 4.95
N PHE A 106 13.35 -16.20 5.75
CA PHE A 106 13.44 -16.18 7.22
C PHE A 106 12.28 -16.91 7.92
N GLY A 107 11.21 -17.21 7.19
CA GLY A 107 9.98 -17.76 7.73
C GLY A 107 8.96 -16.70 8.18
N PRO A 108 7.65 -17.00 8.08
CA PRO A 108 6.59 -16.05 8.46
C PRO A 108 6.54 -15.76 9.96
N ASP A 109 6.91 -16.73 10.81
CA ASP A 109 6.88 -16.64 12.26
C ASP A 109 8.20 -16.13 12.86
N SER A 110 9.19 -15.78 12.02
CA SER A 110 10.44 -15.16 12.48
C SER A 110 10.19 -13.71 12.90
N VAL A 111 11.05 -13.16 13.76
CA VAL A 111 11.01 -11.74 14.14
C VAL A 111 10.97 -10.83 12.91
N ILE A 112 11.79 -11.13 11.91
CA ILE A 112 11.85 -10.40 10.62
C ILE A 112 10.52 -10.51 9.86
N GLY A 113 9.95 -11.71 9.75
CA GLY A 113 8.67 -11.94 9.07
C GLY A 113 7.50 -11.24 9.77
N LEU A 114 7.44 -11.33 11.09
CA LEU A 114 6.43 -10.65 11.90
C LEU A 114 6.57 -9.13 11.81
N THR A 115 7.79 -8.61 11.94
CA THR A 115 8.06 -7.16 11.78
C THR A 115 7.69 -6.67 10.38
N GLY A 116 8.06 -7.41 9.34
CA GLY A 116 7.67 -7.09 7.96
C GLY A 116 6.14 -7.05 7.78
N SER A 117 5.43 -7.97 8.42
CA SER A 117 3.95 -8.02 8.42
C SER A 117 3.34 -6.80 9.11
N VAL A 118 3.88 -6.41 10.27
CA VAL A 118 3.46 -5.21 10.99
C VAL A 118 3.69 -3.96 10.15
N LEU A 119 4.87 -3.82 9.55
CA LEU A 119 5.21 -2.68 8.68
C LEU A 119 4.26 -2.59 7.47
N LEU A 120 3.94 -3.73 6.86
CA LEU A 120 2.99 -3.77 5.75
C LEU A 120 1.57 -3.39 6.19
N GLY A 121 1.13 -3.86 7.35
CA GLY A 121 -0.21 -3.59 7.88
C GLY A 121 -0.39 -2.18 8.45
N ALA A 122 0.66 -1.60 9.04
CA ALA A 122 0.62 -0.30 9.71
C ALA A 122 0.70 0.90 8.75
N SER A 123 1.16 0.71 7.51
CA SER A 123 1.40 1.80 6.55
C SER A 123 0.69 1.58 5.22
N GLU A 124 0.52 2.65 4.44
CA GLU A 124 -0.12 2.62 3.12
C GLU A 124 0.79 3.20 2.02
N SER A 125 0.50 2.86 0.75
CA SER A 125 1.20 3.42 -0.42
C SER A 125 0.67 4.81 -0.74
N ILE A 126 1.32 5.82 -0.16
CA ILE A 126 0.88 7.22 -0.19
C ILE A 126 0.80 7.75 -1.62
N LEU A 127 1.82 7.49 -2.44
CA LEU A 127 1.86 8.04 -3.80
C LEU A 127 0.73 7.49 -4.65
N TYR A 128 0.38 6.21 -4.48
CA TYR A 128 -0.76 5.61 -5.14
C TYR A 128 -2.08 6.29 -4.71
N ALA A 129 -2.28 6.43 -3.41
CA ALA A 129 -3.49 7.06 -2.86
C ALA A 129 -3.64 8.51 -3.33
N LEU A 130 -2.58 9.31 -3.27
CA LEU A 130 -2.58 10.69 -3.72
C LEU A 130 -2.85 10.80 -5.24
N ALA A 131 -2.19 9.97 -6.05
CA ALA A 131 -2.40 9.95 -7.49
C ALA A 131 -3.84 9.56 -7.85
N LEU A 132 -4.39 8.55 -7.18
CA LEU A 132 -5.75 8.08 -7.40
C LEU A 132 -6.79 9.13 -7.00
N TYR A 133 -6.73 9.61 -5.75
CA TYR A 133 -7.76 10.52 -5.23
C TYR A 133 -7.65 11.92 -5.81
N PHE A 134 -6.47 12.52 -5.86
CA PHE A 134 -6.31 13.86 -6.42
C PHE A 134 -6.44 13.87 -7.95
N GLY A 135 -5.96 12.80 -8.61
CA GLY A 135 -6.11 12.64 -10.04
C GLY A 135 -7.57 12.50 -10.48
N SER A 136 -8.41 11.80 -9.72
CA SER A 136 -9.83 11.60 -10.05
C SER A 136 -10.63 12.91 -10.02
N VAL A 137 -10.30 13.82 -9.09
CA VAL A 137 -10.98 15.12 -8.92
C VAL A 137 -10.24 16.29 -9.56
N GLY A 138 -9.13 16.03 -10.27
CA GLY A 138 -8.35 17.06 -10.99
C GLY A 138 -7.60 18.04 -10.08
N ILE A 139 -7.35 17.70 -8.81
CA ILE A 139 -6.57 18.52 -7.89
C ILE A 139 -5.10 18.45 -8.27
N ARG A 140 -4.52 19.60 -8.67
CA ARG A 140 -3.09 19.71 -9.03
C ARG A 140 -2.19 20.24 -7.90
N LYS A 141 -2.77 20.95 -6.93
CA LYS A 141 -2.03 21.57 -5.82
C LYS A 141 -2.26 20.75 -4.56
N THR A 142 -1.33 19.89 -4.22
CA THR A 142 -1.41 19.00 -3.04
C THR A 142 -1.08 19.68 -1.72
N ARG A 143 -0.54 20.92 -1.75
CA ARG A 143 -0.17 21.72 -0.56
C ARG A 143 0.57 20.86 0.49
N PHE A 144 -0.04 20.72 1.66
CA PHE A 144 0.53 19.96 2.78
C PHE A 144 0.23 18.45 2.74
N ALA A 145 -0.56 17.96 1.77
CA ALA A 145 -0.94 16.55 1.73
C ALA A 145 0.28 15.62 1.57
N ILE A 146 1.20 15.93 0.68
CA ILE A 146 2.42 15.12 0.48
C ILE A 146 3.30 15.11 1.74
N PRO A 147 3.77 16.26 2.25
CA PRO A 147 4.67 16.24 3.41
C PRO A 147 4.00 15.64 4.66
N LEU A 148 2.71 15.88 4.87
CA LEU A 148 1.99 15.30 6.00
C LEU A 148 1.84 13.78 5.87
N SER A 149 1.54 13.29 4.66
CA SER A 149 1.44 11.84 4.40
C SER A 149 2.80 11.15 4.58
N VAL A 150 3.89 11.77 4.12
CA VAL A 150 5.24 11.23 4.34
C VAL A 150 5.56 11.19 5.83
N ALA A 151 5.29 12.27 6.57
CA ALA A 151 5.50 12.31 8.03
C ALA A 151 4.67 11.24 8.75
N ALA A 152 3.40 11.07 8.38
CA ALA A 152 2.54 10.04 8.94
C ALA A 152 3.06 8.63 8.68
N THR A 153 3.56 8.35 7.46
CA THR A 153 4.16 7.05 7.14
C THR A 153 5.45 6.81 7.91
N MET A 154 6.32 7.81 8.03
CA MET A 154 7.52 7.69 8.83
C MET A 154 7.20 7.39 10.30
N ALA A 155 6.21 8.09 10.87
CA ALA A 155 5.72 7.82 12.21
C ALA A 155 5.15 6.39 12.32
N SER A 156 4.33 5.97 11.36
CA SER A 156 3.74 4.62 11.32
C SER A 156 4.80 3.52 11.25
N ILE A 157 5.83 3.69 10.41
CA ILE A 157 6.99 2.78 10.34
C ILE A 157 7.74 2.76 11.67
N GLY A 158 8.01 3.94 12.25
CA GLY A 158 8.70 4.04 13.55
C GLY A 158 7.95 3.34 14.68
N PHE A 159 6.64 3.56 14.78
CA PHE A 159 5.81 2.85 15.75
C PHE A 159 5.74 1.35 15.45
N GLY A 160 5.60 0.95 14.18
CA GLY A 160 5.60 -0.46 13.78
C GLY A 160 6.87 -1.19 14.22
N LEU A 161 8.03 -0.58 13.99
CA LEU A 161 9.32 -1.11 14.44
C LEU A 161 9.43 -1.17 15.98
N LEU A 162 8.98 -0.11 16.67
CA LEU A 162 8.97 -0.06 18.13
C LEU A 162 8.11 -1.17 18.73
N PHE A 163 6.88 -1.34 18.22
CA PHE A 163 5.99 -2.40 18.68
C PHE A 163 6.53 -3.78 18.35
N SER A 164 7.09 -3.98 17.17
CA SER A 164 7.71 -5.26 16.80
C SER A 164 8.82 -5.64 17.77
N LYS A 165 9.67 -4.69 18.12
CA LYS A 165 10.76 -4.88 19.08
C LYS A 165 10.24 -5.19 20.50
N LEU A 166 9.14 -4.58 20.90
CA LEU A 166 8.54 -4.81 22.22
C LEU A 166 7.83 -6.15 22.35
N PHE A 167 7.23 -6.67 21.26
CA PHE A 167 6.38 -7.85 21.32
C PHE A 167 7.02 -9.12 20.75
N PHE A 168 8.05 -9.01 19.91
CA PHE A 168 8.64 -10.15 19.19
C PHE A 168 10.11 -10.41 19.57
N GLU A 169 10.80 -9.45 20.21
CA GLU A 169 12.12 -9.60 20.84
C GLU A 169 11.97 -9.70 22.37
#